data_f0dc070ea04b22ace1a2b4ea999a2e67
#
_entry.id   f0dc070ea04b22ace1a2b4ea999a2e67
#
_cell.length_a   1.000
_cell.length_b   1.000
_cell.length_c   1.000
_cell.angle_alpha   90.00
_cell.angle_beta   90.00
_cell.angle_gamma   90.00
#
_symmetry.space_group_name_H-M   'P 1'
#
loop_
_entity.id
_entity.type
_entity.pdbx_description
1 polymer ?
#
loop_
_entity_poly.entity_id
_entity_poly.type
_entity_poly.pdbx_seq_one_letter_code
_entity_poly.pdbx_strand_id
1 'polypeptide(L)'
;PVLDEVKYKDMHPLIQSLMNEHKECNDVITAFEKVLNELHTDGFLQSTLKGINDFFSYFDETIIEHNRKEDDTVFTELNIVLHKKEEYSTGTKKTVVDFMEEDHVKMLQLAAISFNLFGLITRIPDDGSRLVILDLAVEQSKALIEILKLHIFREDNVVFPMANKYLSIKVLDILNSGLI
;
A
#
# COMPACT_ATOMS: atom_id res chain seq x y z
N PRO A 1 -21.93 8.25 -8.32
CA PRO A 1 -22.91 7.80 -7.33
C PRO A 1 -22.24 7.84 -5.96
N VAL A 2 -22.87 8.59 -5.03
CA VAL A 2 -22.46 8.53 -3.62
C VAL A 2 -22.76 7.11 -3.17
N LEU A 3 -21.70 6.34 -2.84
CA LEU A 3 -21.89 5.05 -2.19
C LEU A 3 -22.51 5.35 -0.82
N ASP A 4 -23.65 4.73 -0.52
CA ASP A 4 -24.18 4.76 0.84
C ASP A 4 -23.07 4.25 1.77
N GLU A 5 -22.78 5.02 2.82
CA GLU A 5 -21.66 4.78 3.73
C GLU A 5 -21.89 3.43 4.45
N VAL A 6 -21.28 2.36 3.92
CA VAL A 6 -21.33 1.04 4.57
C VAL A 6 -20.44 1.10 5.80
N LYS A 7 -21.05 0.92 6.97
CA LYS A 7 -20.29 0.95 8.23
C LYS A 7 -19.40 -0.30 8.31
N TYR A 8 -18.17 -0.13 8.77
CA TYR A 8 -17.20 -1.22 8.97
C TYR A 8 -17.83 -2.49 9.60
N LYS A 9 -18.67 -2.33 10.64
CA LYS A 9 -19.33 -3.46 11.33
C LYS A 9 -20.31 -4.26 10.46
N ASP A 10 -20.78 -3.68 9.37
CA ASP A 10 -21.75 -4.27 8.46
C ASP A 10 -21.08 -4.87 7.21
N MET A 11 -19.74 -4.80 7.13
CA MET A 11 -18.94 -5.40 6.06
C MET A 11 -18.66 -6.89 6.33
N HIS A 12 -18.42 -7.64 5.26
CA HIS A 12 -18.05 -9.05 5.35
C HIS A 12 -16.75 -9.25 6.16
N PRO A 13 -16.60 -10.33 6.96
CA PRO A 13 -15.39 -10.59 7.76
C PRO A 13 -14.08 -10.55 6.98
N LEU A 14 -14.04 -11.04 5.74
CA LEU A 14 -12.86 -10.93 4.86
C LEU A 14 -12.42 -9.48 4.69
N ILE A 15 -13.37 -8.59 4.35
CA ILE A 15 -13.10 -7.17 4.13
C ILE A 15 -12.67 -6.50 5.43
N GLN A 16 -13.33 -6.83 6.56
CA GLN A 16 -12.90 -6.33 7.87
C GLN A 16 -11.47 -6.76 8.22
N SER A 17 -11.06 -7.97 7.83
CA SER A 17 -9.69 -8.46 8.04
C SER A 17 -8.68 -7.62 7.27
N LEU A 18 -8.92 -7.35 5.98
CA LEU A 18 -8.06 -6.50 5.14
C LEU A 18 -7.96 -5.08 5.72
N MET A 19 -9.09 -4.46 6.09
CA MET A 19 -9.09 -3.14 6.74
C MET A 19 -8.37 -3.10 8.09
N ASN A 20 -8.31 -4.22 8.82
CA ASN A 20 -7.53 -4.28 10.07
C ASN A 20 -6.02 -4.35 9.78
N GLU A 21 -5.60 -5.06 8.73
CA GLU A 21 -4.21 -5.07 8.26
C GLU A 21 -3.75 -3.63 7.89
N HIS A 22 -4.64 -2.81 7.32
CA HIS A 22 -4.39 -1.39 7.06
C HIS A 22 -4.09 -0.55 8.32
N LYS A 23 -4.73 -0.86 9.44
CA LYS A 23 -4.46 -0.13 10.70
C LYS A 23 -3.02 -0.38 11.17
N GLU A 24 -2.57 -1.63 11.12
CA GLU A 24 -1.19 -1.99 11.47
C GLU A 24 -0.20 -1.34 10.49
N CYS A 25 -0.51 -1.33 9.19
CA CYS A 25 0.29 -0.67 8.17
C CYS A 25 0.43 0.83 8.44
N ASN A 26 -0.64 1.52 8.82
CA ASN A 26 -0.61 2.95 9.15
C ASN A 26 0.30 3.26 10.35
N ASP A 27 0.36 2.39 11.36
CA ASP A 27 1.28 2.55 12.49
C ASP A 27 2.74 2.44 12.04
N VAL A 28 3.05 1.48 11.17
CA VAL A 28 4.40 1.30 10.60
C VAL A 28 4.79 2.48 9.70
N ILE A 29 3.87 2.95 8.85
CA ILE A 29 4.09 4.15 8.02
C ILE A 29 4.39 5.36 8.89
N THR A 30 3.63 5.57 9.96
CA THR A 30 3.83 6.69 10.88
C THR A 30 5.20 6.62 11.58
N ALA A 31 5.62 5.43 11.98
CA ALA A 31 6.95 5.22 12.55
C ALA A 31 8.07 5.53 11.54
N PHE A 32 7.89 5.12 10.28
CA PHE A 32 8.87 5.38 9.22
C PHE A 32 8.94 6.87 8.84
N GLU A 33 7.82 7.59 8.81
CA GLU A 33 7.84 9.06 8.62
C GLU A 33 8.70 9.76 9.67
N LYS A 34 8.61 9.31 10.93
CA LYS A 34 9.45 9.84 12.01
C LYS A 34 10.93 9.57 11.76
N VAL A 35 11.27 8.36 11.33
CA VAL A 35 12.65 7.99 10.95
C VAL A 35 13.18 8.87 9.82
N LEU A 36 12.39 9.14 8.77
CA LEU A 36 12.80 10.01 7.68
C LEU A 36 13.03 11.46 8.12
N ASN A 37 12.24 11.95 9.08
CA ASN A 37 12.45 13.28 9.66
C ASN A 37 13.72 13.32 10.51
N GLU A 38 13.99 12.30 11.33
CA GLU A 38 15.21 12.18 12.13
C GLU A 38 16.46 12.08 11.24
N LEU A 39 16.40 11.36 10.12
CA LEU A 39 17.48 11.30 9.13
C LEU A 39 17.86 12.68 8.60
N HIS A 40 16.89 13.55 8.38
CA HIS A 40 17.12 14.88 7.86
C HIS A 40 17.78 15.81 8.89
N THR A 41 17.50 15.63 10.19
CA THR A 41 18.02 16.47 11.29
C THR A 41 19.31 15.93 11.90
N ASP A 42 19.36 14.64 12.14
CA ASP A 42 20.39 14.00 12.97
C ASP A 42 21.33 13.08 12.16
N GLY A 43 20.97 12.82 10.88
CA GLY A 43 21.73 11.95 9.99
C GLY A 43 21.57 10.46 10.29
N PHE A 44 22.58 9.68 9.85
CA PHE A 44 22.59 8.23 10.05
C PHE A 44 23.03 7.85 11.46
N LEU A 45 22.05 7.63 12.32
CA LEU A 45 22.23 7.03 13.65
C LEU A 45 21.88 5.53 13.58
N GLN A 46 22.29 4.78 14.60
CA GLN A 46 21.92 3.36 14.71
C GLN A 46 20.39 3.17 14.80
N SER A 47 19.70 4.10 15.44
CA SER A 47 18.22 4.12 15.52
C SER A 47 17.55 4.34 14.18
N THR A 48 18.05 5.28 13.38
CA THR A 48 17.49 5.57 12.05
C THR A 48 17.74 4.43 11.07
N LEU A 49 18.93 3.80 11.11
CA LEU A 49 19.24 2.60 10.33
C LEU A 49 18.33 1.43 10.69
N LYS A 50 18.09 1.24 12.00
CA LYS A 50 17.14 0.22 12.45
C LYS A 50 15.74 0.51 11.95
N GLY A 51 15.25 1.73 12.05
CA GLY A 51 13.91 2.11 11.58
C GLY A 51 13.73 1.94 10.07
N ILE A 52 14.78 2.22 9.26
CA ILE A 52 14.77 1.92 7.81
C ILE A 52 14.61 0.42 7.58
N ASN A 53 15.43 -0.40 8.24
CA ASN A 53 15.37 -1.85 8.08
C ASN A 53 14.02 -2.42 8.55
N ASP A 54 13.49 -1.96 9.69
CA ASP A 54 12.21 -2.40 10.23
C ASP A 54 11.08 -2.13 9.21
N PHE A 55 11.06 -0.94 8.59
CA PHE A 55 10.06 -0.60 7.58
C PHE A 55 10.17 -1.48 6.34
N PHE A 56 11.36 -1.63 5.75
CA PHE A 56 11.51 -2.42 4.52
C PHE A 56 11.31 -3.92 4.77
N SER A 57 11.68 -4.45 5.94
CA SER A 57 11.32 -5.82 6.32
C SER A 57 9.79 -6.00 6.39
N TYR A 58 9.08 -5.07 7.02
CA TYR A 58 7.61 -5.09 7.06
C TYR A 58 7.00 -4.95 5.67
N PHE A 59 7.57 -4.11 4.80
CA PHE A 59 7.13 -3.96 3.43
C PHE A 59 7.24 -5.28 2.67
N ASP A 60 8.40 -5.93 2.74
CA ASP A 60 8.68 -7.18 2.02
C ASP A 60 7.86 -8.37 2.55
N GLU A 61 7.68 -8.47 3.87
CA GLU A 61 7.04 -9.62 4.51
C GLU A 61 5.51 -9.47 4.61
N THR A 62 5.03 -8.23 4.74
CA THR A 62 3.61 -7.98 5.06
C THR A 62 2.87 -7.23 3.95
N ILE A 63 3.40 -6.08 3.48
CA ILE A 63 2.68 -5.26 2.49
C ILE A 63 2.58 -6.00 1.15
N ILE A 64 3.67 -6.62 0.68
CA ILE A 64 3.65 -7.38 -0.58
C ILE A 64 2.67 -8.55 -0.50
N GLU A 65 2.64 -9.27 0.62
CA GLU A 65 1.72 -10.41 0.79
C GLU A 65 0.26 -9.95 0.90
N HIS A 66 0.00 -8.83 1.58
CA HIS A 66 -1.31 -8.20 1.66
C HIS A 66 -1.83 -7.81 0.26
N ASN A 67 -1.03 -7.07 -0.52
CA ASN A 67 -1.38 -6.67 -1.88
C ASN A 67 -1.66 -7.90 -2.77
N ARG A 68 -0.80 -8.93 -2.69
CA ARG A 68 -1.01 -10.17 -3.42
C ARG A 68 -2.32 -10.86 -3.06
N LYS A 69 -2.65 -10.90 -1.77
CA LYS A 69 -3.91 -11.47 -1.29
C LYS A 69 -5.13 -10.71 -1.85
N GLU A 70 -5.06 -9.40 -1.98
CA GLU A 70 -6.12 -8.59 -2.60
C GLU A 70 -6.25 -8.87 -4.09
N ASP A 71 -5.12 -8.81 -4.82
CA ASP A 71 -5.07 -9.08 -6.27
C ASP A 71 -5.62 -10.46 -6.60
N ASP A 72 -5.21 -11.50 -5.85
CA ASP A 72 -5.61 -12.88 -6.07
C ASP A 72 -7.05 -13.18 -5.65
N THR A 73 -7.70 -12.30 -4.87
CA THR A 73 -9.02 -12.56 -4.30
C THR A 73 -10.05 -11.47 -4.64
N VAL A 74 -10.18 -10.48 -3.77
CA VAL A 74 -11.23 -9.45 -3.84
C VAL A 74 -11.15 -8.63 -5.11
N PHE A 75 -9.95 -8.26 -5.55
CA PHE A 75 -9.75 -7.43 -6.73
C PHE A 75 -10.12 -8.17 -8.01
N THR A 76 -9.65 -9.40 -8.18
CA THR A 76 -10.02 -10.24 -9.34
C THR A 76 -11.54 -10.35 -9.50
N GLU A 77 -12.27 -10.71 -8.44
CA GLU A 77 -13.72 -10.89 -8.52
C GLU A 77 -14.47 -9.57 -8.70
N LEU A 78 -14.04 -8.51 -8.00
CA LEU A 78 -14.63 -7.19 -8.14
C LEU A 78 -14.41 -6.64 -9.55
N ASN A 79 -13.21 -6.77 -10.10
CA ASN A 79 -12.87 -6.26 -11.44
C ASN A 79 -13.73 -6.91 -12.53
N ILE A 80 -13.97 -8.23 -12.44
CA ILE A 80 -14.89 -8.94 -13.33
C ILE A 80 -16.31 -8.33 -13.30
N VAL A 81 -16.81 -8.00 -12.11
CA VAL A 81 -18.13 -7.38 -11.95
C VAL A 81 -18.16 -5.96 -12.49
N LEU A 82 -17.13 -5.15 -12.23
CA LEU A 82 -17.04 -3.77 -12.70
C LEU A 82 -16.98 -3.69 -14.24
N HIS A 83 -16.19 -4.54 -14.88
CA HIS A 83 -16.15 -4.64 -16.35
C HIS A 83 -17.49 -5.04 -16.94
N LYS A 84 -18.20 -6.01 -16.35
CA LYS A 84 -19.55 -6.42 -16.80
C LYS A 84 -20.58 -5.30 -16.66
N LYS A 85 -20.38 -4.38 -15.70
CA LYS A 85 -21.26 -3.23 -15.44
C LYS A 85 -20.84 -1.98 -16.22
N GLU A 86 -19.69 -2.04 -16.91
CA GLU A 86 -19.07 -0.89 -17.58
C GLU A 86 -18.79 0.29 -16.60
N GLU A 87 -18.49 -0.04 -15.33
CA GLU A 87 -18.15 0.95 -14.29
C GLU A 87 -16.70 1.36 -14.41
N TYR A 88 -16.42 2.30 -15.31
CA TYR A 88 -15.09 2.83 -15.56
C TYR A 88 -14.89 4.22 -14.96
N SER A 89 -13.65 4.53 -14.63
CA SER A 89 -13.26 5.87 -14.20
C SER A 89 -13.38 6.86 -15.36
N THR A 90 -13.80 8.09 -15.03
CA THR A 90 -14.09 9.14 -16.03
C THR A 90 -12.92 9.35 -17.01
N GLY A 91 -13.22 9.27 -18.29
CA GLY A 91 -12.24 9.50 -19.36
C GLY A 91 -11.30 8.31 -19.65
N THR A 92 -11.54 7.15 -19.04
CA THR A 92 -10.73 5.93 -19.24
C THR A 92 -11.62 4.73 -19.51
N LYS A 93 -10.99 3.57 -19.81
CA LYS A 93 -11.63 2.26 -19.78
C LYS A 93 -11.13 1.41 -18.60
N LYS A 94 -10.55 2.06 -17.59
CA LYS A 94 -10.04 1.42 -16.39
C LYS A 94 -11.06 1.49 -15.27
N THR A 95 -11.16 0.42 -14.52
CA THR A 95 -11.94 0.36 -13.28
C THR A 95 -11.15 0.97 -12.12
N VAL A 96 -11.76 1.11 -10.96
CA VAL A 96 -11.03 1.52 -9.76
C VAL A 96 -10.00 0.46 -9.34
N VAL A 97 -10.28 -0.83 -9.58
CA VAL A 97 -9.35 -1.93 -9.28
C VAL A 97 -8.10 -1.86 -10.15
N ASP A 98 -8.25 -1.58 -11.46
CA ASP A 98 -7.08 -1.43 -12.35
C ASP A 98 -6.10 -0.36 -11.84
N PHE A 99 -6.61 0.71 -11.20
CA PHE A 99 -5.75 1.73 -10.58
C PHE A 99 -5.10 1.24 -9.27
N MET A 100 -5.79 0.40 -8.49
CA MET A 100 -5.19 -0.17 -7.28
C MET A 100 -4.04 -1.12 -7.61
N GLU A 101 -4.21 -1.98 -8.61
CA GLU A 101 -3.14 -2.86 -9.11
C GLU A 101 -1.93 -2.06 -9.66
N GLU A 102 -2.18 -0.94 -10.35
CA GLU A 102 -1.11 -0.02 -10.78
C GLU A 102 -0.39 0.63 -9.59
N ASP A 103 -1.12 0.98 -8.53
CA ASP A 103 -0.54 1.50 -7.29
C ASP A 103 0.36 0.44 -6.62
N HIS A 104 -0.02 -0.85 -6.59
CA HIS A 104 0.81 -1.95 -6.08
C HIS A 104 2.16 -2.03 -6.80
N VAL A 105 2.14 -1.99 -8.14
CA VAL A 105 3.37 -1.98 -8.94
C VAL A 105 4.22 -0.75 -8.63
N LYS A 106 3.61 0.42 -8.49
CA LYS A 106 4.30 1.67 -8.20
C LYS A 106 4.93 1.67 -6.80
N MET A 107 4.23 1.14 -5.80
CA MET A 107 4.75 0.99 -4.44
C MET A 107 5.98 0.09 -4.42
N LEU A 108 5.93 -1.06 -5.11
CA LEU A 108 7.08 -1.97 -5.24
C LEU A 108 8.29 -1.29 -5.89
N GLN A 109 8.08 -0.50 -6.96
CA GLN A 109 9.14 0.24 -7.62
C GLN A 109 9.78 1.27 -6.69
N LEU A 110 8.97 2.07 -5.98
CA LEU A 110 9.45 3.09 -5.05
C LEU A 110 10.19 2.47 -3.86
N ALA A 111 9.70 1.36 -3.32
CA ALA A 111 10.35 0.63 -2.24
C ALA A 111 11.72 0.12 -2.69
N ALA A 112 11.81 -0.52 -3.85
CA ALA A 112 13.09 -1.02 -4.40
C ALA A 112 14.09 0.12 -4.65
N ILE A 113 13.65 1.26 -5.19
CA ILE A 113 14.50 2.43 -5.41
C ILE A 113 15.01 2.98 -4.08
N SER A 114 14.11 3.23 -3.12
CA SER A 114 14.45 3.81 -1.82
C SER A 114 15.43 2.94 -1.05
N PHE A 115 15.17 1.63 -0.97
CA PHE A 115 16.04 0.68 -0.28
C PHE A 115 17.44 0.63 -0.89
N ASN A 116 17.53 0.61 -2.24
CA ASN A 116 18.82 0.61 -2.93
C ASN A 116 19.59 1.93 -2.71
N LEU A 117 18.91 3.07 -2.68
CA LEU A 117 19.54 4.36 -2.40
C LEU A 117 20.12 4.40 -0.97
N PHE A 118 19.39 3.93 0.05
CA PHE A 118 19.92 3.81 1.41
C PHE A 118 21.15 2.89 1.47
N GLY A 119 21.10 1.75 0.78
CA GLY A 119 22.25 0.85 0.67
C GLY A 119 23.46 1.46 -0.05
N LEU A 120 23.22 2.35 -1.01
CA LEU A 120 24.29 3.03 -1.75
C LEU A 120 25.06 4.03 -0.87
N ILE A 121 24.38 4.76 0.01
CA ILE A 121 24.98 5.76 0.90
C ILE A 121 26.16 5.19 1.69
N THR A 122 26.04 3.95 2.17
CA THR A 122 27.10 3.30 2.98
C THR A 122 28.38 3.00 2.20
N ARG A 123 28.35 3.05 0.87
CA ARG A 123 29.46 2.70 -0.04
C ARG A 123 30.12 3.92 -0.69
N ILE A 124 29.50 5.10 -0.60
CA ILE A 124 30.03 6.33 -1.18
C ILE A 124 31.02 6.98 -0.19
N PRO A 125 32.30 7.19 -0.58
CA PRO A 125 33.29 7.77 0.31
C PRO A 125 33.16 9.29 0.49
N ASP A 126 32.60 9.98 -0.51
CA ASP A 126 32.48 11.44 -0.55
C ASP A 126 31.22 11.93 0.19
N ASP A 127 31.42 12.80 1.16
CA ASP A 127 30.33 13.34 2.01
C ASP A 127 29.28 14.12 1.21
N GLY A 128 29.71 14.91 0.21
CA GLY A 128 28.82 15.69 -0.63
C GLY A 128 27.89 14.78 -1.46
N SER A 129 28.46 13.76 -2.07
CA SER A 129 27.69 12.77 -2.84
C SER A 129 26.76 11.95 -1.93
N ARG A 130 27.20 11.62 -0.70
CA ARG A 130 26.32 10.94 0.26
C ARG A 130 25.09 11.76 0.61
N LEU A 131 25.23 13.07 0.82
CA LEU A 131 24.09 13.94 1.10
C LEU A 131 23.09 13.99 -0.07
N VAL A 132 23.57 14.08 -1.31
CA VAL A 132 22.69 14.05 -2.49
C VAL A 132 21.90 12.74 -2.57
N ILE A 133 22.56 11.59 -2.32
CA ILE A 133 21.87 10.29 -2.36
C ILE A 133 20.91 10.14 -1.17
N LEU A 134 21.25 10.70 -0.01
CA LEU A 134 20.34 10.72 1.15
C LEU A 134 19.05 11.50 0.84
N ASP A 135 19.18 12.69 0.26
CA ASP A 135 18.03 13.52 -0.11
C ASP A 135 17.12 12.77 -1.11
N LEU A 136 17.71 12.11 -2.11
CA LEU A 136 16.97 11.27 -3.06
C LEU A 136 16.28 10.09 -2.38
N ALA A 137 16.97 9.39 -1.47
CA ALA A 137 16.40 8.26 -0.73
C ALA A 137 15.19 8.69 0.12
N VAL A 138 15.31 9.82 0.80
CA VAL A 138 14.22 10.40 1.60
C VAL A 138 13.06 10.85 0.71
N GLU A 139 13.32 11.48 -0.44
CA GLU A 139 12.30 11.91 -1.40
C GLU A 139 11.51 10.71 -1.95
N GLN A 140 12.20 9.65 -2.39
CA GLN A 140 11.54 8.45 -2.90
C GLN A 140 10.75 7.72 -1.81
N SER A 141 11.28 7.69 -0.57
CA SER A 141 10.57 7.12 0.57
C SER A 141 9.31 7.91 0.94
N LYS A 142 9.35 9.24 0.87
CA LYS A 142 8.15 10.08 1.07
C LYS A 142 7.10 9.82 -0.01
N ALA A 143 7.52 9.70 -1.27
CA ALA A 143 6.61 9.34 -2.37
C ALA A 143 5.97 7.96 -2.16
N LEU A 144 6.74 6.98 -1.65
CA LEU A 144 6.20 5.67 -1.27
C LEU A 144 5.15 5.78 -0.16
N ILE A 145 5.43 6.55 0.87
CA ILE A 145 4.49 6.78 1.98
C ILE A 145 3.19 7.44 1.49
N GLU A 146 3.30 8.45 0.63
CA GLU A 146 2.14 9.15 0.08
C GLU A 146 1.24 8.23 -0.73
N ILE A 147 1.82 7.39 -1.60
CA ILE A 147 1.03 6.44 -2.38
C ILE A 147 0.41 5.37 -1.49
N LEU A 148 1.13 4.82 -0.49
CA LEU A 148 0.59 3.86 0.48
C LEU A 148 -0.62 4.43 1.22
N LYS A 149 -0.52 5.65 1.76
CA LYS A 149 -1.62 6.30 2.48
C LYS A 149 -2.84 6.54 1.58
N LEU A 150 -2.62 7.02 0.36
CA LEU A 150 -3.70 7.29 -0.58
C LEU A 150 -4.37 6.01 -1.05
N HIS A 151 -3.59 4.96 -1.26
CA HIS A 151 -4.05 3.63 -1.64
C HIS A 151 -4.96 3.03 -0.55
N ILE A 152 -4.47 2.92 0.68
CA ILE A 152 -5.26 2.48 1.85
C ILE A 152 -6.56 3.29 1.98
N PHE A 153 -6.48 4.62 1.84
CA PHE A 153 -7.66 5.48 1.91
C PHE A 153 -8.68 5.14 0.82
N ARG A 154 -8.24 4.88 -0.42
CA ARG A 154 -9.14 4.51 -1.52
C ARG A 154 -9.77 3.15 -1.30
N GLU A 155 -9.02 2.19 -0.81
CA GLU A 155 -9.55 0.85 -0.51
C GLU A 155 -10.59 0.91 0.58
N ASP A 156 -10.27 1.49 1.72
CA ASP A 156 -11.18 1.57 2.86
C ASP A 156 -12.47 2.33 2.56
N ASN A 157 -12.42 3.37 1.72
CA ASN A 157 -13.55 4.26 1.47
C ASN A 157 -14.27 4.02 0.14
N VAL A 158 -13.66 3.30 -0.81
CA VAL A 158 -14.24 3.10 -2.14
C VAL A 158 -14.26 1.63 -2.53
N VAL A 159 -13.09 0.97 -2.59
CA VAL A 159 -12.96 -0.37 -3.18
C VAL A 159 -13.65 -1.42 -2.32
N PHE A 160 -13.37 -1.45 -1.02
CA PHE A 160 -13.96 -2.41 -0.09
C PHE A 160 -15.45 -2.24 0.11
N PRO A 161 -16.00 -1.00 0.24
CA PRO A 161 -17.44 -0.79 0.17
C PRO A 161 -18.08 -1.28 -1.14
N MET A 162 -17.41 -1.08 -2.28
CA MET A 162 -17.87 -1.61 -3.57
C MET A 162 -17.84 -3.13 -3.61
N ALA A 163 -16.76 -3.75 -3.14
CA ALA A 163 -16.66 -5.21 -3.06
C ALA A 163 -17.77 -5.80 -2.19
N ASN A 164 -18.00 -5.24 -1.01
CA ASN A 164 -19.08 -5.65 -0.11
C ASN A 164 -20.48 -5.50 -0.72
N LYS A 165 -20.68 -4.51 -1.60
CA LYS A 165 -21.95 -4.26 -2.28
C LYS A 165 -22.17 -5.14 -3.50
N TYR A 166 -21.14 -5.39 -4.29
CA TYR A 166 -21.26 -6.03 -5.60
C TYR A 166 -20.96 -7.53 -5.59
N LEU A 167 -20.13 -8.00 -4.67
CA LEU A 167 -19.87 -9.43 -4.52
C LEU A 167 -20.94 -10.08 -3.64
N SER A 168 -21.40 -11.27 -4.03
CA SER A 168 -22.33 -12.02 -3.19
C SER A 168 -21.63 -12.55 -1.94
N ILE A 169 -22.38 -12.70 -0.85
CA ILE A 169 -21.88 -13.31 0.40
C ILE A 169 -21.21 -14.66 0.11
N LYS A 170 -21.79 -15.46 -0.78
CA LYS A 170 -21.22 -16.76 -1.16
C LYS A 170 -19.83 -16.65 -1.78
N VAL A 171 -19.59 -15.64 -2.63
CA VAL A 171 -18.26 -15.39 -3.22
C VAL A 171 -17.29 -14.96 -2.13
N LEU A 172 -17.68 -14.00 -1.29
CA LEU A 172 -16.83 -13.53 -0.19
C LEU A 172 -16.50 -14.65 0.82
N ASP A 173 -17.44 -15.55 1.12
CA ASP A 173 -17.21 -16.72 1.97
C ASP A 173 -16.16 -17.68 1.36
N ILE A 174 -16.26 -17.94 0.04
CA ILE A 174 -15.31 -18.78 -0.68
C ILE A 174 -13.92 -18.17 -0.63
N LEU A 175 -13.78 -16.87 -0.96
CA LEU A 175 -12.51 -16.14 -0.88
C LEU A 175 -11.93 -16.18 0.55
N ASN A 176 -12.76 -15.99 1.54
CA ASN A 176 -12.34 -16.01 2.96
C ASN A 176 -11.86 -17.40 3.43
N SER A 177 -12.36 -18.45 2.82
CA SER A 177 -11.98 -19.84 3.18
C SER A 177 -10.67 -20.30 2.53
N GLY A 178 -10.11 -19.54 1.59
CA GLY A 178 -8.92 -19.92 0.83
C GLY A 178 -9.14 -21.14 -0.10
N LEU A 179 -10.38 -21.39 -0.53
CA LEU A 179 -10.76 -22.52 -1.39
C LEU A 179 -10.67 -22.20 -2.90
N ILE A 180 -9.97 -21.11 -3.27
CA ILE A 180 -9.66 -20.78 -4.67
C ILE A 180 -8.16 -20.82 -4.88
#